data_54d347e80c0ae9bf4c49613ad20e26c6
#
_entry.id   54d347e80c0ae9bf4c49613ad20e26c6
#
_cell.length_a   1.000
_cell.length_b   1.000
_cell.length_c   1.000
_cell.angle_alpha   90.00
_cell.angle_beta   90.00
_cell.angle_gamma   90.00
#
_symmetry.space_group_name_H-M   'P 1'
#
loop_
_entity.id
_entity.type
_entity.pdbx_description
1 polymer ?
#
loop_
_entity_poly.entity_id
_entity_poly.type
_entity_poly.pdbx_seq_one_letter_code
_entity_poly.pdbx_strand_id
1 'polypeptide(L)'
;RRFAMNTMAETGDIQPLLEVFHKEVIVRLGLLETMTFNEQTMKLMLLSYLSLSGAFYLMTEVESAQGYCDLLLGLRGDDPDAQYAWILEAKYVKSDQKKKALDTAIKKAFADGMAQIEKYTSDKRLIPMLTQGRDLKAGVLVFVGLKEVKYKAWEGTVEQADPLQV
;
A
#
# COMPACT_ATOMS: atom_id res chain seq x y z
N ARG A 1 1.45 -3.38 -16.43
CA ARG A 1 1.46 -2.35 -15.37
C ARG A 1 0.13 -1.59 -15.30
N ARG A 2 -0.24 -0.87 -16.35
CA ARG A 2 -1.50 -0.09 -16.39
C ARG A 2 -2.73 -0.97 -16.11
N PHE A 3 -2.80 -2.14 -16.71
CA PHE A 3 -3.86 -3.11 -16.44
C PHE A 3 -3.95 -3.48 -14.95
N ALA A 4 -2.83 -3.80 -14.30
CA ALA A 4 -2.81 -4.18 -12.89
C ALA A 4 -3.30 -3.04 -11.96
N MET A 5 -2.96 -1.79 -12.30
CA MET A 5 -3.42 -0.63 -11.54
C MET A 5 -4.92 -0.34 -11.76
N ASN A 6 -5.40 -0.50 -12.98
CA ASN A 6 -6.84 -0.39 -13.25
C ASN A 6 -7.62 -1.49 -12.53
N THR A 7 -7.16 -2.75 -12.57
CA THR A 7 -7.78 -3.84 -11.80
C THR A 7 -7.87 -3.50 -10.32
N MET A 8 -6.81 -2.93 -9.76
CA MET A 8 -6.77 -2.51 -8.37
C MET A 8 -7.81 -1.40 -8.07
N ALA A 9 -7.95 -0.43 -8.98
CA ALA A 9 -8.93 0.65 -8.85
C ALA A 9 -10.38 0.20 -9.07
N GLU A 10 -10.62 -0.68 -10.04
CA GLU A 10 -11.95 -1.10 -10.47
C GLU A 10 -12.52 -2.25 -9.61
N THR A 11 -11.68 -3.20 -9.22
CA THR A 11 -12.11 -4.45 -8.56
C THR A 11 -11.65 -4.60 -7.12
N GLY A 12 -10.71 -3.77 -6.68
CA GLY A 12 -10.09 -3.90 -5.36
C GLY A 12 -9.15 -5.11 -5.23
N ASP A 13 -8.69 -5.69 -6.35
CA ASP A 13 -7.71 -6.78 -6.36
C ASP A 13 -6.30 -6.24 -6.57
N ILE A 14 -5.44 -6.42 -5.58
CA ILE A 14 -4.04 -5.98 -5.59
C ILE A 14 -3.08 -7.03 -6.17
N GLN A 15 -3.50 -8.29 -6.30
CA GLN A 15 -2.60 -9.38 -6.67
C GLN A 15 -1.90 -9.16 -8.03
N PRO A 16 -2.58 -8.72 -9.09
CA PRO A 16 -1.91 -8.44 -10.36
C PRO A 16 -0.80 -7.39 -10.26
N LEU A 17 -0.98 -6.40 -9.37
CA LEU A 17 0.06 -5.40 -9.09
C LEU A 17 1.28 -6.03 -8.42
N LEU A 18 1.06 -6.85 -7.39
CA LEU A 18 2.15 -7.50 -6.65
C LEU A 18 2.96 -8.44 -7.54
N GLU A 19 2.30 -9.21 -8.40
CA GLU A 19 2.97 -10.11 -9.35
C GLU A 19 3.84 -9.35 -10.35
N VAL A 20 3.30 -8.30 -10.95
CA VAL A 20 4.06 -7.49 -11.92
C VAL A 20 5.19 -6.73 -11.23
N PHE A 21 4.95 -6.16 -10.05
CA PHE A 21 5.99 -5.48 -9.28
C PHE A 21 7.11 -6.44 -8.87
N HIS A 22 6.77 -7.62 -8.37
CA HIS A 22 7.77 -8.65 -8.05
C HIS A 22 8.62 -9.01 -9.27
N LYS A 23 7.99 -9.32 -10.39
CA LYS A 23 8.69 -9.72 -11.63
C LYS A 23 9.54 -8.61 -12.23
N GLU A 24 9.01 -7.39 -12.30
CA GLU A 24 9.67 -6.29 -13.00
C GLU A 24 10.66 -5.52 -12.13
N VAL A 25 10.45 -5.51 -10.82
CA VAL A 25 11.27 -4.71 -9.89
C VAL A 25 12.09 -5.61 -8.98
N ILE A 26 11.44 -6.42 -8.14
CA ILE A 26 12.13 -7.17 -7.07
C ILE A 26 13.15 -8.16 -7.64
N VAL A 27 12.77 -8.96 -8.64
CA VAL A 27 13.67 -9.94 -9.27
C VAL A 27 14.85 -9.25 -9.93
N ARG A 28 14.63 -8.12 -10.61
CA ARG A 28 15.72 -7.40 -11.28
C ARG A 28 16.68 -6.73 -10.30
N LEU A 29 16.17 -6.21 -9.20
CA LEU A 29 16.97 -5.61 -8.13
C LEU A 29 17.80 -6.68 -7.41
N GLY A 30 17.28 -7.89 -7.24
CA GLY A 30 17.99 -9.01 -6.64
C GLY A 30 19.26 -9.41 -7.41
N LEU A 31 19.43 -8.96 -8.66
CA LEU A 31 20.65 -9.14 -9.45
C LEU A 31 21.72 -8.07 -9.17
N LEU A 32 21.38 -7.02 -8.42
CA LEU A 32 22.29 -5.93 -8.06
C LEU A 32 22.90 -6.20 -6.67
N GLU A 33 23.94 -7.01 -6.62
CA GLU A 33 24.56 -7.49 -5.36
C GLU A 33 25.15 -6.38 -4.46
N THR A 34 25.32 -5.17 -4.96
CA THR A 34 26.03 -4.08 -4.27
C THR A 34 25.14 -3.07 -3.61
N MET A 35 23.82 -3.14 -3.77
CA MET A 35 22.88 -2.14 -3.20
C MET A 35 22.36 -2.58 -1.83
N THR A 36 22.42 -1.65 -0.89
CA THR A 36 21.77 -1.82 0.42
C THR A 36 20.30 -1.43 0.32
N PHE A 37 19.41 -2.37 0.59
CA PHE A 37 17.99 -2.13 0.61
C PHE A 37 17.45 -2.02 2.03
N ASN A 38 16.53 -1.10 2.23
CA ASN A 38 15.83 -0.87 3.49
C ASN A 38 14.36 -0.49 3.21
N GLU A 39 13.59 -0.25 4.25
CA GLU A 39 12.18 0.12 4.15
C GLU A 39 11.97 1.36 3.29
N GLN A 40 12.75 2.40 3.50
CA GLN A 40 12.62 3.65 2.75
C GLN A 40 12.91 3.47 1.26
N THR A 41 13.93 2.70 0.90
CA THR A 41 14.25 2.38 -0.50
C THR A 41 13.11 1.63 -1.17
N MET A 42 12.54 0.64 -0.49
CA MET A 42 11.42 -0.15 -1.03
C MET A 42 10.14 0.68 -1.20
N LYS A 43 9.85 1.57 -0.25
CA LYS A 43 8.75 2.54 -0.35
C LYS A 43 8.91 3.46 -1.56
N LEU A 44 10.10 4.02 -1.74
CA LEU A 44 10.39 4.91 -2.86
C LEU A 44 10.24 4.19 -4.21
N MET A 45 10.71 2.95 -4.31
CA MET A 45 10.56 2.15 -5.52
C MET A 45 9.10 1.83 -5.83
N LEU A 46 8.34 1.44 -4.83
CA LEU A 46 6.92 1.19 -4.99
C LEU A 46 6.18 2.47 -5.41
N LEU A 47 6.46 3.58 -4.75
CA LEU A 47 5.91 4.88 -5.10
C LEU A 47 6.21 5.26 -6.55
N SER A 48 7.49 5.15 -6.95
CA SER A 48 7.91 5.46 -8.32
C SER A 48 7.22 4.57 -9.35
N TYR A 49 7.02 3.30 -9.01
CA TYR A 49 6.30 2.36 -9.86
C TYR A 49 4.82 2.72 -10.00
N LEU A 50 4.17 3.08 -8.91
CA LEU A 50 2.76 3.46 -8.87
C LEU A 50 2.49 4.80 -9.57
N SER A 51 3.41 5.76 -9.45
CA SER A 51 3.26 7.11 -10.05
C SER A 51 3.17 7.10 -11.57
N LEU A 52 3.66 6.05 -12.22
CA LEU A 52 3.62 5.89 -13.68
C LEU A 52 2.25 5.42 -14.21
N SER A 53 1.27 5.20 -13.34
CA SER A 53 0.00 4.62 -13.76
C SER A 53 -1.03 5.72 -13.95
N GLY A 54 -1.55 6.39 -14.07
CA GLY A 54 -2.66 7.34 -14.20
C GLY A 54 -3.97 6.93 -13.52
N ALA A 55 -4.01 5.73 -12.89
CA ALA A 55 -5.23 5.22 -12.25
C ALA A 55 -5.57 5.95 -10.92
N PHE A 56 -4.55 6.41 -10.22
CA PHE A 56 -4.69 7.09 -8.95
C PHE A 56 -3.94 8.41 -8.94
N TYR A 57 -4.34 9.33 -8.08
CA TYR A 57 -3.42 10.35 -7.60
C TYR A 57 -2.74 9.84 -6.32
N LEU A 58 -1.43 10.05 -6.24
CA LEU A 58 -0.61 9.54 -5.16
C LEU A 58 -0.36 10.64 -4.14
N MET A 59 -0.55 10.31 -2.87
CA MET A 59 -0.15 11.13 -1.75
C MET A 59 0.80 10.33 -0.88
N THR A 60 1.92 10.92 -0.52
CA THR A 60 2.91 10.31 0.37
C THR A 60 3.13 11.21 1.56
N GLU A 61 3.43 10.60 2.70
CA GLU A 61 3.78 11.33 3.92
C GLU A 61 2.75 12.42 4.28
N VAL A 62 1.47 12.15 4.06
CA VAL A 62 0.44 13.05 4.54
C VAL A 62 0.48 13.02 6.05
N GLU A 63 0.84 14.16 6.63
CA GLU A 63 0.72 14.38 8.06
C GLU A 63 -0.76 14.35 8.41
N SER A 64 -1.23 13.19 8.85
CA SER A 64 -2.53 13.10 9.50
C SER A 64 -2.37 13.54 10.96
N ALA A 65 -3.46 13.86 11.62
CA ALA A 65 -3.45 14.14 13.06
C ALA A 65 -2.85 12.98 13.90
N GLN A 66 -2.55 11.85 13.29
CA GLN A 66 -2.11 10.61 13.93
C GLN A 66 -0.78 10.03 13.40
N GLY A 67 -0.06 10.73 12.51
CA GLY A 67 1.23 10.30 11.98
C GLY A 67 1.32 10.32 10.45
N TYR A 68 2.37 9.69 9.91
CA TYR A 68 2.62 9.62 8.47
C TYR A 68 2.16 8.28 7.90
N CYS A 69 1.40 8.32 6.81
CA CYS A 69 1.03 7.16 6.02
C CYS A 69 2.01 6.96 4.85
N ASP A 70 2.33 5.73 4.55
CA ASP A 70 3.29 5.43 3.50
C ASP A 70 2.77 5.73 2.10
N LEU A 71 1.60 5.23 1.76
CA LEU A 71 1.03 5.36 0.42
C LEU A 71 -0.49 5.53 0.49
N LEU A 72 -0.95 6.67 0.06
CA LEU A 72 -2.36 6.97 -0.14
C LEU A 72 -2.65 7.06 -1.63
N LEU A 73 -3.55 6.23 -2.11
CA LEU A 73 -3.97 6.13 -3.49
C LEU A 73 -5.40 6.64 -3.61
N GLY A 74 -5.53 7.92 -3.90
CA GLY A 74 -6.82 8.57 -4.05
C GLY A 74 -7.41 8.35 -5.45
N LEU A 75 -8.73 8.26 -5.52
CA LEU A 75 -9.43 8.11 -6.79
C LEU A 75 -9.43 9.42 -7.57
N ARG A 76 -9.27 9.31 -8.88
CA ARG A 76 -9.49 10.41 -9.80
C ARG A 76 -10.97 10.55 -10.07
N GLY A 77 -11.49 11.77 -9.96
CA GLY A 77 -12.91 12.03 -10.14
C GLY A 77 -13.41 11.86 -11.59
N ASP A 78 -12.50 11.83 -12.55
CA ASP A 78 -12.75 11.67 -13.98
C ASP A 78 -12.79 10.21 -14.45
N ASP A 79 -12.51 9.25 -13.58
CA ASP A 79 -12.58 7.82 -13.88
C ASP A 79 -13.86 7.21 -13.29
N PRO A 80 -14.90 6.95 -14.13
CA PRO A 80 -16.16 6.41 -13.65
C PRO A 80 -16.08 4.94 -13.24
N ASP A 81 -15.11 4.19 -13.72
CA ASP A 81 -14.97 2.75 -13.48
C ASP A 81 -14.19 2.46 -12.19
N ALA A 82 -13.40 3.42 -11.71
CA ALA A 82 -12.66 3.26 -10.47
C ALA A 82 -13.60 3.27 -9.26
N GLN A 83 -13.55 2.20 -8.43
CA GLN A 83 -14.41 2.00 -7.28
C GLN A 83 -13.65 2.04 -5.95
N TYR A 84 -12.35 1.76 -5.95
CA TYR A 84 -11.58 1.55 -4.72
C TYR A 84 -10.41 2.50 -4.62
N ALA A 85 -10.43 3.39 -3.61
CA ALA A 85 -9.24 4.07 -3.12
C ALA A 85 -8.43 3.11 -2.23
N TRP A 86 -7.15 3.41 -2.00
CA TRP A 86 -6.27 2.52 -1.26
C TRP A 86 -5.41 3.24 -0.22
N ILE A 87 -5.23 2.58 0.91
CA ILE A 87 -4.20 2.91 1.90
C ILE A 87 -3.27 1.71 2.00
N LEU A 88 -1.99 1.90 1.69
CA LEU A 88 -0.97 0.86 1.76
C LEU A 88 0.13 1.28 2.73
N GLU A 89 0.39 0.42 3.68
CA GLU A 89 1.52 0.51 4.59
C GLU A 89 2.60 -0.48 4.15
N ALA A 90 3.83 -0.02 3.96
CA ALA A 90 4.94 -0.84 3.51
C ALA A 90 5.95 -1.05 4.63
N LYS A 91 6.36 -2.29 4.85
CA LYS A 91 7.35 -2.70 5.82
C LYS A 91 8.45 -3.50 5.15
N TYR A 92 9.65 -3.47 5.72
CA TYR A 92 10.80 -4.21 5.22
C TYR A 92 11.37 -5.11 6.33
N VAL A 93 11.62 -6.37 5.97
CA VAL A 93 12.25 -7.36 6.84
C VAL A 93 13.45 -7.96 6.12
N LYS A 94 14.61 -7.98 6.78
CA LYS A 94 15.82 -8.62 6.23
C LYS A 94 15.60 -10.11 6.09
N SER A 95 15.96 -10.67 4.94
CA SER A 95 15.75 -12.09 4.62
C SER A 95 16.86 -13.03 5.12
N ASP A 96 18.00 -12.50 5.57
CA ASP A 96 19.21 -13.23 6.01
C ASP A 96 19.16 -13.70 7.47
N GLN A 97 17.97 -13.96 7.97
CA GLN A 97 17.72 -14.40 9.35
C GLN A 97 17.41 -15.89 9.41
N LYS A 98 17.60 -16.51 10.59
CA LYS A 98 17.09 -17.86 10.86
C LYS A 98 15.58 -17.89 10.73
N LYS A 99 15.01 -19.00 10.24
CA LYS A 99 13.59 -19.15 9.91
C LYS A 99 12.67 -18.67 11.05
N LYS A 100 12.90 -19.09 12.29
CA LYS A 100 12.08 -18.68 13.44
C LYS A 100 12.12 -17.17 13.69
N ALA A 101 13.30 -16.57 13.59
CA ALA A 101 13.47 -15.12 13.76
C ALA A 101 12.81 -14.35 12.60
N LEU A 102 12.95 -14.86 11.38
CA LEU A 102 12.30 -14.29 10.19
C LEU A 102 10.77 -14.32 10.29
N ASP A 103 10.19 -15.45 10.68
CA ASP A 103 8.74 -15.60 10.86
C ASP A 103 8.21 -14.63 11.94
N THR A 104 8.95 -14.47 13.04
CA THR A 104 8.62 -13.51 14.10
C THR A 104 8.70 -12.07 13.61
N ALA A 105 9.74 -11.72 12.85
CA ALA A 105 9.91 -10.38 12.29
C ALA A 105 8.79 -10.04 11.28
N ILE A 106 8.39 -10.99 10.44
CA ILE A 106 7.28 -10.82 9.48
C ILE A 106 5.96 -10.61 10.22
N LYS A 107 5.67 -11.40 11.24
CA LYS A 107 4.46 -11.24 12.07
C LYS A 107 4.41 -9.87 12.73
N LYS A 108 5.54 -9.42 13.30
CA LYS A 108 5.66 -8.11 13.90
C LYS A 108 5.44 -6.99 12.87
N ALA A 109 6.04 -7.09 11.69
CA ALA A 109 5.89 -6.12 10.62
C ALA A 109 4.43 -5.97 10.19
N PHE A 110 3.68 -7.08 10.05
CA PHE A 110 2.25 -7.04 9.79
C PHE A 110 1.45 -6.39 10.91
N ALA A 111 1.75 -6.72 12.16
CA ALA A 111 1.06 -6.15 13.32
C ALA A 111 1.29 -4.63 13.42
N ASP A 112 2.54 -4.19 13.28
CA ASP A 112 2.91 -2.78 13.31
C ASP A 112 2.26 -2.00 12.15
N GLY A 113 2.29 -2.56 10.95
CA GLY A 113 1.65 -1.97 9.77
C GLY A 113 0.14 -1.89 9.90
N MET A 114 -0.49 -2.93 10.44
CA MET A 114 -1.94 -2.95 10.66
C MET A 114 -2.37 -1.90 11.68
N ALA A 115 -1.59 -1.71 12.76
CA ALA A 115 -1.82 -0.64 13.73
C ALA A 115 -1.74 0.77 13.09
N GLN A 116 -0.88 0.95 12.09
CA GLN A 116 -0.82 2.20 11.32
C GLN A 116 -2.08 2.37 10.45
N ILE A 117 -2.48 1.33 9.73
CA ILE A 117 -3.71 1.34 8.90
C ILE A 117 -4.93 1.74 9.75
N GLU A 118 -5.09 1.18 10.96
CA GLU A 118 -6.21 1.52 11.87
C GLU A 118 -6.25 3.01 12.22
N LYS A 119 -5.10 3.65 12.38
CA LYS A 119 -5.03 5.09 12.63
C LYS A 119 -5.54 5.91 11.44
N TYR A 120 -5.12 5.56 10.22
CA TYR A 120 -5.51 6.31 9.03
C TYR A 120 -6.95 6.08 8.63
N THR A 121 -7.46 4.86 8.77
CA THR A 121 -8.85 4.53 8.45
C THR A 121 -9.84 5.16 9.42
N SER A 122 -9.39 5.60 10.61
CA SER A 122 -10.19 6.37 11.56
C SER A 122 -10.18 7.89 11.32
N ASP A 123 -9.38 8.38 10.39
CA ASP A 123 -9.31 9.81 10.07
C ASP A 123 -10.50 10.23 9.18
N LYS A 124 -11.46 10.92 9.80
CA LYS A 124 -12.70 11.37 9.15
C LYS A 124 -12.50 12.39 8.03
N ARG A 125 -11.33 13.04 7.94
CA ARG A 125 -11.01 14.01 6.88
C ARG A 125 -10.32 13.33 5.70
N LEU A 126 -9.43 12.38 5.99
CA LEU A 126 -8.64 11.68 5.00
C LEU A 126 -9.50 10.80 4.09
N ILE A 127 -10.41 10.02 4.68
CA ILE A 127 -11.19 9.03 3.95
C ILE A 127 -12.06 9.65 2.84
N PRO A 128 -12.89 10.67 3.09
CA PRO A 128 -13.68 11.29 2.03
C PRO A 128 -12.83 11.89 0.92
N MET A 129 -11.68 12.44 1.26
CA MET A 129 -10.74 13.01 0.29
C MET A 129 -10.19 11.93 -0.66
N LEU A 130 -9.84 10.75 -0.15
CA LEU A 130 -9.31 9.65 -0.96
C LEU A 130 -10.40 8.98 -1.79
N THR A 131 -11.53 8.67 -1.18
CA THR A 131 -12.57 7.84 -1.79
C THR A 131 -13.50 8.60 -2.70
N GLN A 132 -13.69 9.89 -2.47
CA GLN A 132 -14.69 10.70 -3.17
C GLN A 132 -16.09 10.05 -3.14
N GLY A 133 -16.46 9.46 -1.98
CA GLY A 133 -17.73 8.77 -1.80
C GLY A 133 -17.78 7.33 -2.32
N ARG A 134 -16.66 6.79 -2.77
CA ARG A 134 -16.51 5.38 -3.20
C ARG A 134 -15.86 4.54 -2.11
N ASP A 135 -15.56 3.29 -2.40
CA ASP A 135 -15.03 2.34 -1.41
C ASP A 135 -13.54 2.53 -1.12
N LEU A 136 -13.11 2.05 0.06
CA LEU A 136 -11.72 2.02 0.49
C LEU A 136 -11.26 0.57 0.66
N LYS A 137 -10.07 0.29 0.15
CA LYS A 137 -9.26 -0.87 0.50
C LYS A 137 -8.01 -0.43 1.24
N ALA A 138 -7.55 -1.25 2.15
CA ALA A 138 -6.30 -0.99 2.84
C ALA A 138 -5.56 -2.29 3.12
N GLY A 139 -4.25 -2.21 3.32
CA GLY A 139 -3.46 -3.38 3.64
C GLY A 139 -1.98 -3.08 3.86
N VAL A 140 -1.30 -4.09 4.37
CA VAL A 140 0.12 -4.03 4.68
C VAL A 140 0.91 -4.88 3.69
N LEU A 141 1.94 -4.28 3.11
CA LEU A 141 2.95 -4.94 2.29
C LEU A 141 4.20 -5.19 3.13
N VAL A 142 4.67 -6.42 3.19
CA VAL A 142 5.94 -6.77 3.85
C VAL A 142 6.92 -7.28 2.79
N PHE A 143 7.95 -6.48 2.54
CA PHE A 143 9.07 -6.88 1.70
C PHE A 143 10.04 -7.73 2.50
N VAL A 144 10.24 -8.98 2.10
CA VAL A 144 11.20 -9.91 2.73
C VAL A 144 12.49 -9.91 1.91
N GLY A 145 13.38 -8.99 2.23
CA GLY A 145 14.56 -8.69 1.41
C GLY A 145 14.14 -8.35 -0.02
N LEU A 146 14.90 -8.86 -0.99
CA LEU A 146 14.57 -8.83 -2.42
C LEU A 146 14.08 -10.20 -2.93
N LYS A 147 13.42 -10.98 -2.08
CA LYS A 147 12.96 -12.33 -2.42
C LYS A 147 11.46 -12.38 -2.67
N GLU A 148 10.69 -11.78 -1.82
CA GLU A 148 9.22 -11.82 -1.90
C GLU A 148 8.56 -10.58 -1.32
N VAL A 149 7.32 -10.37 -1.73
CA VAL A 149 6.40 -9.39 -1.17
C VAL A 149 5.21 -10.15 -0.61
N LYS A 150 4.94 -9.96 0.68
CA LYS A 150 3.75 -10.52 1.34
C LYS A 150 2.71 -9.43 1.54
N TYR A 151 1.45 -9.77 1.40
CA TYR A 151 0.35 -8.84 1.57
C TYR A 151 -0.67 -9.37 2.58
N LYS A 152 -1.18 -8.47 3.41
CA LYS A 152 -2.30 -8.74 4.30
C LYS A 152 -3.32 -7.62 4.18
N ALA A 153 -4.55 -7.96 3.81
CA ALA A 153 -5.66 -7.01 3.73
C ALA A 153 -6.08 -6.55 5.13
N TRP A 154 -6.45 -5.28 5.23
CA TRP A 154 -7.21 -4.76 6.36
C TRP A 154 -8.68 -5.15 6.17
N GLU A 155 -9.31 -5.69 7.20
CA GLU A 155 -10.69 -6.22 7.14
C GLU A 155 -11.71 -5.33 7.87
N GLY A 156 -11.29 -4.14 8.28
CA GLY A 156 -12.18 -3.17 8.89
C GLY A 156 -13.15 -2.55 7.87
N THR A 157 -14.13 -1.84 8.39
CA THR A 157 -15.05 -1.01 7.61
C THR A 157 -14.86 0.45 7.97
N VAL A 158 -14.93 1.32 6.96
CA VAL A 158 -14.95 2.76 7.18
C VAL A 158 -16.39 3.19 7.41
N GLU A 159 -16.67 3.83 8.53
CA GLU A 159 -17.94 4.52 8.72
C GLU A 159 -18.02 5.65 7.68
N GLN A 160 -18.94 5.52 6.74
CA GLN A 160 -19.26 6.62 5.85
C GLN A 160 -19.83 7.75 6.69
N ALA A 161 -19.19 8.92 6.66
CA ALA A 161 -19.73 10.10 7.27
C ALA A 161 -21.11 10.39 6.64
N ASP A 162 -22.13 10.53 7.48
CA ASP A 162 -23.47 10.90 7.03
C ASP A 162 -23.37 12.21 6.23
N PRO A 163 -23.80 12.27 4.96
CA PRO A 163 -23.68 13.46 4.13
C PRO A 163 -24.53 14.65 4.62
N LEU A 164 -25.29 14.48 5.68
CA LEU A 164 -26.19 15.50 6.25
C LEU A 164 -25.59 16.32 7.41
N GLN A 165 -24.28 16.20 7.72
CA GLN A 165 -23.61 17.01 8.76
C GLN A 165 -22.53 17.94 8.19
N VAL A 166 -22.86 18.64 7.12
CA VAL A 166 -22.06 19.79 6.66
C VAL A 166 -22.83 21.06 6.92
#